data_6cedfde5c38fc7c91f9cc9b761671adb
#
_entry.id   6cedfde5c38fc7c91f9cc9b761671adb
#
_cell.length_a   1.000
_cell.length_b   1.000
_cell.length_c   1.000
_cell.angle_alpha   90.00
_cell.angle_beta   90.00
_cell.angle_gamma   90.00
#
_symmetry.space_group_name_H-M   'P 1'
#
loop_
_entity.id
_entity.type
_entity.pdbx_description
1 polymer ?
#
loop_
_entity_poly.entity_id
_entity_poly.type
_entity_poly.pdbx_seq_one_letter_code
_entity_poly.pdbx_strand_id
1 'polypeptide(L)'
;MSHKILTPCLFALALALIAPGVPAQSAAPAAAAVDPATIQALKNMGAHLQSLQRFRVTNELSGERVLTDGQKLQHMASASIDVQRPNRLHVKMWSARSEREMFYNGKEVTLFTPAQKYYATVPFDGSLGDLANALQTRYGVDLPLADLFVLGTPAARLDTVDSAMNAGQDFVGADLCDHYAIRQGNFDWQIWITVGDKPLPRKLVITNRGDEARPQSVSLIYWDLKPVSASSSFTFTPPKGAKAIEMVPRKTQ
;
A
#
# COMPACT_ATOMS: atom_id res chain seq x y z
N MET A 1 1.01 -88.92 -12.25
CA MET A 1 2.27 -89.23 -11.53
C MET A 1 2.56 -88.06 -10.60
N SER A 2 2.53 -88.43 -9.31
CA SER A 2 2.71 -87.48 -8.18
C SER A 2 4.11 -86.90 -8.07
N HIS A 3 4.25 -85.74 -7.57
CA HIS A 3 5.26 -85.45 -6.55
C HIS A 3 4.84 -84.24 -5.70
N LYS A 4 4.57 -84.50 -4.41
CA LYS A 4 4.43 -83.56 -3.34
C LYS A 4 5.80 -83.13 -2.89
N ILE A 5 6.01 -81.77 -2.71
CA ILE A 5 7.15 -81.24 -1.99
C ILE A 5 6.61 -80.40 -0.84
N LEU A 6 6.92 -80.85 0.37
CA LEU A 6 6.72 -80.09 1.64
C LEU A 6 7.70 -78.93 1.74
N THR A 7 7.18 -77.81 2.20
CA THR A 7 8.00 -76.65 2.59
C THR A 7 7.78 -76.38 4.09
N PRO A 8 8.84 -76.17 4.87
CA PRO A 8 8.70 -75.97 6.31
C PRO A 8 8.40 -74.46 6.63
N CYS A 9 7.50 -74.26 7.62
CA CYS A 9 7.22 -73.01 8.22
C CYS A 9 8.42 -72.51 9.04
N LEU A 10 8.93 -71.32 8.72
CA LEU A 10 9.79 -70.50 9.59
C LEU A 10 8.93 -69.46 10.27
N PHE A 11 8.78 -69.58 11.60
CA PHE A 11 8.24 -68.59 12.47
C PHE A 11 9.28 -67.50 12.67
N ALA A 12 9.05 -66.31 12.09
CA ALA A 12 9.83 -65.11 12.40
C ALA A 12 9.13 -64.33 13.53
N LEU A 13 9.76 -64.30 14.68
CA LEU A 13 9.35 -63.57 15.86
C LEU A 13 9.71 -62.07 15.63
N ALA A 14 8.71 -61.22 15.29
CA ALA A 14 8.90 -59.80 15.17
C ALA A 14 8.90 -59.12 16.56
N LEU A 15 10.07 -58.68 17.03
CA LEU A 15 10.23 -57.84 18.19
C LEU A 15 9.78 -56.42 17.84
N ALA A 16 8.60 -55.99 18.30
CA ALA A 16 8.13 -54.62 18.17
C ALA A 16 8.89 -53.75 19.18
N LEU A 17 9.85 -52.94 18.70
CA LEU A 17 10.46 -51.82 19.43
C LEU A 17 9.46 -50.69 19.54
N ILE A 18 8.84 -50.54 20.71
CA ILE A 18 8.06 -49.38 21.11
C ILE A 18 9.04 -48.23 21.37
N ALA A 19 9.22 -47.33 20.44
CA ALA A 19 9.94 -46.07 20.66
C ALA A 19 9.04 -45.12 21.51
N PRO A 20 9.55 -44.57 22.62
CA PRO A 20 8.80 -43.56 23.37
C PRO A 20 8.57 -42.33 22.48
N GLY A 21 7.31 -42.01 22.20
CA GLY A 21 6.93 -40.80 21.48
C GLY A 21 7.39 -39.56 22.28
N VAL A 22 8.34 -38.86 21.71
CA VAL A 22 8.70 -37.51 22.21
C VAL A 22 7.50 -36.61 21.93
N PRO A 23 6.88 -35.98 22.97
CA PRO A 23 5.82 -35.04 22.71
C PRO A 23 6.40 -33.89 21.87
N ALA A 24 5.83 -33.67 20.70
CA ALA A 24 6.14 -32.48 19.88
C ALA A 24 5.73 -31.27 20.72
N GLN A 25 6.72 -30.60 21.29
CA GLN A 25 6.54 -29.36 22.00
C GLN A 25 6.08 -28.33 20.96
N SER A 26 4.78 -28.00 21.01
CA SER A 26 4.24 -26.89 20.21
C SER A 26 5.05 -25.65 20.58
N ALA A 27 5.95 -25.23 19.68
CA ALA A 27 6.66 -23.99 19.86
C ALA A 27 5.61 -22.87 19.93
N ALA A 28 5.56 -22.18 21.06
CA ALA A 28 4.79 -20.95 21.18
C ALA A 28 5.18 -20.04 20.00
N PRO A 29 4.22 -19.35 19.34
CA PRO A 29 4.55 -18.44 18.25
C PRO A 29 5.61 -17.47 18.78
N ALA A 30 6.78 -17.46 18.14
CA ALA A 30 7.81 -16.48 18.47
C ALA A 30 7.18 -15.10 18.39
N ALA A 31 7.35 -14.28 19.43
CA ALA A 31 6.87 -12.91 19.44
C ALA A 31 7.34 -12.25 18.12
N ALA A 32 6.39 -11.65 17.39
CA ALA A 32 6.68 -11.03 16.10
C ALA A 32 7.78 -9.97 16.32
N ALA A 33 8.99 -10.23 15.81
CA ALA A 33 10.13 -9.35 16.00
C ALA A 33 10.08 -8.23 14.96
N VAL A 34 10.50 -7.03 15.36
CA VAL A 34 10.75 -5.92 14.44
C VAL A 34 12.21 -6.02 13.99
N ASP A 35 12.43 -6.42 12.74
CA ASP A 35 13.77 -6.46 12.16
C ASP A 35 14.30 -5.02 11.94
N PRO A 36 15.40 -4.63 12.62
CA PRO A 36 15.96 -3.28 12.48
C PRO A 36 16.41 -2.96 11.05
N ALA A 37 16.86 -3.95 10.28
CA ALA A 37 17.29 -3.75 8.89
C ALA A 37 16.10 -3.39 7.99
N THR A 38 14.94 -4.00 8.21
CA THR A 38 13.70 -3.65 7.52
C THR A 38 13.28 -2.21 7.83
N ILE A 39 13.32 -1.79 9.10
CA ILE A 39 13.03 -0.40 9.48
C ILE A 39 14.02 0.57 8.84
N GLN A 40 15.30 0.20 8.76
CA GLN A 40 16.32 1.03 8.11
C GLN A 40 16.07 1.15 6.60
N ALA A 41 15.66 0.07 5.92
CA ALA A 41 15.30 0.10 4.51
C ALA A 41 14.13 1.07 4.23
N LEU A 42 13.09 1.05 5.08
CA LEU A 42 11.96 2.00 5.00
C LEU A 42 12.42 3.45 5.21
N LYS A 43 13.33 3.69 6.16
CA LYS A 43 13.91 5.02 6.39
C LYS A 43 14.73 5.50 5.19
N ASN A 44 15.55 4.63 4.60
CA ASN A 44 16.36 4.95 3.43
C ASN A 44 15.48 5.30 2.22
N MET A 45 14.44 4.49 1.96
CA MET A 45 13.45 4.79 0.94
C MET A 45 12.75 6.12 1.22
N GLY A 46 12.29 6.34 2.44
CA GLY A 46 11.67 7.60 2.85
C GLY A 46 12.58 8.80 2.61
N ALA A 47 13.85 8.71 3.01
CA ALA A 47 14.83 9.78 2.78
C ALA A 47 15.02 10.07 1.28
N HIS A 48 15.09 9.00 0.43
CA HIS A 48 15.16 9.18 -1.01
C HIS A 48 13.90 9.87 -1.55
N LEU A 49 12.70 9.44 -1.14
CA LEU A 49 11.43 10.08 -1.54
C LEU A 49 11.38 11.56 -1.17
N GLN A 50 11.88 11.95 0.01
CA GLN A 50 11.93 13.35 0.44
C GLN A 50 12.94 14.17 -0.39
N SER A 51 13.98 13.57 -0.94
CA SER A 51 14.97 14.25 -1.79
C SER A 51 14.43 14.60 -3.18
N LEU A 52 13.39 13.92 -3.65
CA LEU A 52 12.80 14.14 -4.97
C LEU A 52 12.05 15.47 -5.03
N GLN A 53 12.50 16.40 -5.88
CA GLN A 53 11.91 17.74 -6.00
C GLN A 53 10.73 17.78 -6.97
N ARG A 54 10.82 16.99 -8.05
CA ARG A 54 9.77 16.89 -9.07
C ARG A 54 9.69 15.45 -9.55
N PHE A 55 8.49 14.92 -9.61
CA PHE A 55 8.25 13.57 -10.12
C PHE A 55 6.78 13.38 -10.49
N ARG A 56 6.51 12.37 -11.30
CA ARG A 56 5.16 11.83 -11.53
C ARG A 56 5.13 10.39 -11.06
N VAL A 57 4.03 10.03 -10.43
CA VAL A 57 3.71 8.64 -10.08
C VAL A 57 2.42 8.25 -10.77
N THR A 58 2.44 7.12 -11.46
CA THR A 58 1.21 6.45 -11.90
C THR A 58 0.95 5.27 -10.98
N ASN A 59 -0.26 5.15 -10.47
CA ASN A 59 -0.71 4.07 -9.61
C ASN A 59 -1.83 3.29 -10.27
N GLU A 60 -1.68 1.98 -10.38
CA GLU A 60 -2.75 1.05 -10.72
C GLU A 60 -3.20 0.38 -9.43
N LEU A 61 -4.42 0.68 -9.01
CA LEU A 61 -5.02 0.20 -7.77
C LEU A 61 -6.02 -0.90 -8.07
N SER A 62 -5.86 -2.01 -7.37
CA SER A 62 -6.88 -3.07 -7.24
C SER A 62 -7.29 -3.17 -5.79
N GLY A 63 -8.58 -3.11 -5.49
CA GLY A 63 -9.10 -3.15 -4.13
C GLY A 63 -10.31 -4.06 -3.99
N GLU A 64 -10.51 -4.61 -2.81
CA GLU A 64 -11.65 -5.46 -2.48
C GLU A 64 -12.72 -4.66 -1.75
N ARG A 65 -13.97 -4.88 -2.12
CA ARG A 65 -15.15 -4.49 -1.36
C ARG A 65 -15.88 -5.75 -0.91
N VAL A 66 -16.11 -5.85 0.38
CA VAL A 66 -16.87 -6.95 0.98
C VAL A 66 -18.36 -6.61 0.97
N LEU A 67 -19.18 -7.51 0.45
CA LEU A 67 -20.63 -7.42 0.49
C LEU A 67 -21.15 -7.92 1.84
N THR A 68 -22.43 -7.66 2.13
CA THR A 68 -23.08 -8.07 3.39
C THR A 68 -23.16 -9.58 3.60
N ASP A 69 -23.08 -10.36 2.51
CA ASP A 69 -23.02 -11.82 2.52
C ASP A 69 -21.59 -12.39 2.58
N GLY A 70 -20.58 -11.51 2.70
CA GLY A 70 -19.18 -11.89 2.75
C GLY A 70 -18.50 -12.05 1.37
N GLN A 71 -19.25 -11.96 0.26
CA GLN A 71 -18.65 -12.02 -1.08
C GLN A 71 -17.72 -10.82 -1.30
N LYS A 72 -16.51 -11.08 -1.81
CA LYS A 72 -15.54 -10.05 -2.17
C LYS A 72 -15.67 -9.67 -3.63
N LEU A 73 -15.85 -8.38 -3.90
CA LEU A 73 -15.82 -7.79 -5.22
C LEU A 73 -14.52 -7.02 -5.40
N GLN A 74 -13.77 -7.38 -6.42
CA GLN A 74 -12.58 -6.62 -6.80
C GLN A 74 -12.96 -5.46 -7.72
N HIS A 75 -12.39 -4.30 -7.48
CA HIS A 75 -12.54 -3.11 -8.31
C HIS A 75 -11.16 -2.55 -8.67
N MET A 76 -11.11 -1.85 -9.80
CA MET A 76 -9.90 -1.25 -10.34
C MET A 76 -10.06 0.26 -10.41
N ALA A 77 -8.98 0.95 -10.13
CA ALA A 77 -8.84 2.39 -10.34
C ALA A 77 -7.40 2.71 -10.73
N SER A 78 -7.19 3.87 -11.34
CA SER A 78 -5.85 4.37 -11.63
C SER A 78 -5.72 5.80 -11.11
N ALA A 79 -4.49 6.20 -10.80
CA ALA A 79 -4.18 7.57 -10.46
C ALA A 79 -2.88 8.02 -11.14
N SER A 80 -2.84 9.29 -11.52
CA SER A 80 -1.61 10.00 -11.90
C SER A 80 -1.39 11.13 -10.92
N ILE A 81 -0.21 11.20 -10.33
CA ILE A 81 0.14 12.13 -9.27
C ILE A 81 1.38 12.90 -9.73
N ASP A 82 1.19 14.15 -10.12
CA ASP A 82 2.27 15.09 -10.41
C ASP A 82 2.64 15.86 -9.16
N VAL A 83 3.92 15.86 -8.84
CA VAL A 83 4.45 16.51 -7.64
C VAL A 83 5.54 17.51 -7.99
N GLN A 84 5.47 18.68 -7.37
CA GLN A 84 6.57 19.62 -7.26
C GLN A 84 6.65 20.10 -5.81
N ARG A 85 7.69 19.63 -5.11
CA ARG A 85 7.91 20.06 -3.73
C ARG A 85 8.24 21.55 -3.64
N PRO A 86 7.94 22.18 -2.50
CA PRO A 86 7.44 21.58 -1.26
C PRO A 86 5.91 21.39 -1.22
N ASN A 87 5.12 22.07 -2.05
CA ASN A 87 3.70 22.27 -1.83
C ASN A 87 2.88 22.39 -3.12
N ARG A 88 3.23 21.66 -4.18
CA ARG A 88 2.44 21.60 -5.41
C ARG A 88 2.11 20.17 -5.76
N LEU A 89 0.82 19.92 -6.05
CA LEU A 89 0.29 18.60 -6.34
C LEU A 89 -0.83 18.70 -7.37
N HIS A 90 -0.81 17.83 -8.36
CA HIS A 90 -1.96 17.57 -9.21
C HIS A 90 -2.20 16.05 -9.23
N VAL A 91 -3.39 15.65 -8.85
CA VAL A 91 -3.81 14.25 -8.84
C VAL A 91 -5.00 14.09 -9.77
N LYS A 92 -4.88 13.13 -10.66
CA LYS A 92 -6.00 12.65 -11.46
C LYS A 92 -6.26 11.19 -11.09
N MET A 93 -7.49 10.90 -10.68
CA MET A 93 -7.96 9.55 -10.35
C MET A 93 -9.09 9.18 -11.29
N TRP A 94 -9.06 7.97 -11.83
CA TRP A 94 -10.11 7.50 -12.71
C TRP A 94 -10.39 6.00 -12.55
N SER A 95 -11.62 5.65 -12.80
CA SER A 95 -12.11 4.28 -12.93
C SER A 95 -13.19 4.27 -14.00
N ALA A 96 -13.74 3.11 -14.34
CA ALA A 96 -14.89 3.03 -15.24
C ALA A 96 -16.15 3.78 -14.74
N ARG A 97 -16.20 4.12 -13.44
CA ARG A 97 -17.40 4.70 -12.79
C ARG A 97 -17.24 6.15 -12.36
N SER A 98 -16.02 6.65 -12.26
CA SER A 98 -15.76 7.99 -11.72
C SER A 98 -14.41 8.53 -12.16
N GLU A 99 -14.36 9.84 -12.32
CA GLU A 99 -13.13 10.59 -12.51
C GLU A 99 -13.12 11.74 -11.51
N ARG A 100 -11.97 12.01 -10.89
CA ARG A 100 -11.76 13.10 -9.93
C ARG A 100 -10.38 13.68 -10.15
N GLU A 101 -10.27 14.99 -10.00
CA GLU A 101 -9.01 15.69 -10.03
C GLU A 101 -8.83 16.52 -8.76
N MET A 102 -7.59 16.65 -8.33
CA MET A 102 -7.20 17.50 -7.21
C MET A 102 -6.03 18.36 -7.62
N PHE A 103 -6.14 19.64 -7.32
CA PHE A 103 -5.10 20.63 -7.59
C PHE A 103 -4.68 21.29 -6.28
N TYR A 104 -3.40 21.37 -6.04
CA TYR A 104 -2.83 22.11 -4.92
C TYR A 104 -1.67 22.98 -5.41
N ASN A 105 -1.80 24.30 -5.24
CA ASN A 105 -0.84 25.28 -5.74
C ASN A 105 -0.01 25.93 -4.63
N GLY A 106 -0.09 25.43 -3.39
CA GLY A 106 0.60 25.95 -2.20
C GLY A 106 -0.18 27.01 -1.42
N LYS A 107 -1.39 27.38 -1.87
CA LYS A 107 -2.27 28.37 -1.20
C LYS A 107 -3.69 27.87 -1.03
N GLU A 108 -4.12 27.01 -1.92
CA GLU A 108 -5.47 26.46 -1.94
C GLU A 108 -5.46 25.07 -2.55
N VAL A 109 -6.39 24.23 -2.11
CA VAL A 109 -6.66 22.93 -2.70
C VAL A 109 -8.04 22.93 -3.35
N THR A 110 -8.12 22.46 -4.59
CA THR A 110 -9.37 22.32 -5.34
C THR A 110 -9.60 20.87 -5.68
N LEU A 111 -10.80 20.37 -5.36
CA LEU A 111 -11.32 19.09 -5.85
C LEU A 111 -12.28 19.35 -7.00
N PHE A 112 -12.14 18.61 -8.10
CA PHE A 112 -12.97 18.71 -9.28
C PHE A 112 -13.50 17.36 -9.70
N THR A 113 -14.78 17.30 -10.07
CA THR A 113 -15.45 16.11 -10.62
C THR A 113 -15.89 16.41 -12.06
N PRO A 114 -15.11 16.00 -13.08
CA PRO A 114 -15.32 16.36 -14.47
C PRO A 114 -16.71 15.99 -15.00
N ALA A 115 -17.20 14.79 -14.68
CA ALA A 115 -18.49 14.30 -15.16
C ALA A 115 -19.68 15.14 -14.66
N GLN A 116 -19.65 15.60 -13.41
CA GLN A 116 -20.70 16.44 -12.81
C GLN A 116 -20.43 17.93 -13.02
N LYS A 117 -19.21 18.28 -13.41
CA LYS A 117 -18.75 19.67 -13.51
C LYS A 117 -18.86 20.46 -12.21
N TYR A 118 -18.66 19.80 -11.06
CA TYR A 118 -18.60 20.46 -9.77
C TYR A 118 -17.16 20.56 -9.29
N TYR A 119 -16.85 21.68 -8.64
CA TYR A 119 -15.57 21.85 -7.94
C TYR A 119 -15.77 22.52 -6.59
N ALA A 120 -14.87 22.20 -5.67
CA ALA A 120 -14.81 22.84 -4.36
C ALA A 120 -13.36 23.26 -4.08
N THR A 121 -13.17 24.49 -3.63
CA THR A 121 -11.86 25.05 -3.29
C THR A 121 -11.85 25.46 -1.85
N VAL A 122 -10.79 25.10 -1.11
CA VAL A 122 -10.54 25.56 0.25
C VAL A 122 -9.13 26.13 0.37
N PRO A 123 -8.93 27.18 1.14
CA PRO A 123 -7.58 27.67 1.47
C PRO A 123 -6.81 26.60 2.23
N PHE A 124 -5.57 26.37 1.84
CA PHE A 124 -4.65 25.49 2.54
C PHE A 124 -3.21 25.96 2.29
N ASP A 125 -2.43 26.06 3.37
CA ASP A 125 -1.01 26.38 3.33
C ASP A 125 -0.28 25.35 4.21
N GLY A 126 0.59 24.56 3.61
CA GLY A 126 1.30 23.49 4.30
C GLY A 126 2.09 22.59 3.36
N SER A 127 2.75 21.62 3.94
CA SER A 127 3.45 20.58 3.19
C SER A 127 2.46 19.59 2.53
N LEU A 128 2.97 18.75 1.63
CA LEU A 128 2.16 17.68 1.01
C LEU A 128 1.68 16.65 2.04
N GLY A 129 2.49 16.39 3.08
CA GLY A 129 2.08 15.51 4.19
C GLY A 129 0.95 16.12 5.02
N ASP A 130 1.03 17.41 5.31
CA ASP A 130 -0.03 18.13 6.03
C ASP A 130 -1.32 18.17 5.21
N LEU A 131 -1.23 18.35 3.89
CA LEU A 131 -2.37 18.29 2.98
C LEU A 131 -3.06 16.93 3.04
N ALA A 132 -2.30 15.83 2.91
CA ALA A 132 -2.83 14.48 2.95
C ALA A 132 -3.58 14.23 4.27
N ASN A 133 -2.98 14.60 5.39
CA ASN A 133 -3.59 14.47 6.71
C ASN A 133 -4.87 15.35 6.86
N ALA A 134 -4.82 16.61 6.42
CA ALA A 134 -5.96 17.51 6.52
C ALA A 134 -7.15 17.05 5.66
N LEU A 135 -6.90 16.57 4.45
CA LEU A 135 -7.94 16.02 3.56
C LEU A 135 -8.65 14.84 4.19
N GLN A 136 -7.88 13.90 4.71
CA GLN A 136 -8.42 12.70 5.33
C GLN A 136 -9.17 13.03 6.64
N THR A 137 -8.58 13.81 7.55
CA THR A 137 -9.16 14.06 8.87
C THR A 137 -10.34 15.03 8.83
N ARG A 138 -10.27 16.10 8.04
CA ARG A 138 -11.33 17.11 7.99
C ARG A 138 -12.45 16.77 7.02
N TYR A 139 -12.13 16.14 5.88
CA TYR A 139 -13.08 15.95 4.79
C TYR A 139 -13.35 14.48 4.45
N GLY A 140 -12.58 13.53 5.02
CA GLY A 140 -12.67 12.11 4.69
C GLY A 140 -12.25 11.82 3.23
N VAL A 141 -11.38 12.64 2.67
CA VAL A 141 -10.85 12.47 1.32
C VAL A 141 -9.50 11.80 1.39
N ASP A 142 -9.41 10.59 0.85
CA ASP A 142 -8.17 9.84 0.77
C ASP A 142 -7.36 10.28 -0.46
N LEU A 143 -6.09 10.61 -0.24
CA LEU A 143 -5.13 10.86 -1.30
C LEU A 143 -4.45 9.53 -1.68
N PRO A 144 -4.46 9.14 -2.97
CA PRO A 144 -3.75 7.94 -3.39
C PRO A 144 -2.27 8.03 -3.01
N LEU A 145 -1.74 6.93 -2.46
CA LEU A 145 -0.33 6.85 -2.04
C LEU A 145 0.09 8.00 -1.09
N ALA A 146 -0.82 8.43 -0.20
CA ALA A 146 -0.55 9.51 0.78
C ALA A 146 0.75 9.27 1.57
N ASP A 147 1.06 8.00 1.85
CA ASP A 147 2.26 7.59 2.58
C ASP A 147 3.57 8.03 1.91
N LEU A 148 3.59 8.20 0.57
CA LEU A 148 4.76 8.72 -0.15
C LEU A 148 5.17 10.14 0.28
N PHE A 149 4.24 10.89 0.85
CA PHE A 149 4.49 12.26 1.33
C PHE A 149 4.88 12.30 2.81
N VAL A 150 4.58 11.23 3.53
CA VAL A 150 4.80 11.09 4.97
C VAL A 150 6.06 10.28 5.28
N LEU A 151 6.36 9.24 4.50
CA LEU A 151 7.58 8.42 4.66
C LEU A 151 8.83 9.30 4.57
N GLY A 152 9.76 9.07 5.48
CA GLY A 152 10.96 9.90 5.65
C GLY A 152 10.76 11.15 6.52
N THR A 153 9.55 11.37 7.05
CA THR A 153 9.25 12.41 8.04
C THR A 153 8.89 11.79 9.40
N PRO A 154 8.91 12.53 10.50
CA PRO A 154 8.48 12.04 11.82
C PRO A 154 7.01 11.53 11.83
N ALA A 155 6.19 11.99 10.91
CA ALA A 155 4.78 11.58 10.81
C ALA A 155 4.60 10.14 10.32
N ALA A 156 5.64 9.48 9.78
CA ALA A 156 5.58 8.09 9.30
C ALA A 156 5.33 7.04 10.40
N ARG A 157 5.48 7.44 11.70
CA ARG A 157 5.20 6.59 12.87
C ARG A 157 5.79 5.18 12.78
N LEU A 158 7.01 5.03 12.25
CA LEU A 158 7.70 3.73 12.19
C LEU A 158 8.03 3.15 13.57
N ASP A 159 7.89 3.95 14.62
CA ASP A 159 7.99 3.58 16.03
C ASP A 159 6.79 2.74 16.52
N THR A 160 5.67 2.73 15.81
CA THR A 160 4.45 1.97 16.14
C THR A 160 4.30 0.66 15.36
N VAL A 161 5.37 0.19 14.71
CA VAL A 161 5.38 -1.08 14.00
C VAL A 161 5.41 -2.23 14.99
N ASP A 162 4.47 -3.16 14.86
CA ASP A 162 4.34 -4.34 15.74
C ASP A 162 5.27 -5.48 15.31
N SER A 163 5.47 -5.65 14.00
CA SER A 163 6.43 -6.59 13.42
C SER A 163 6.88 -6.14 12.04
N ALA A 164 8.12 -6.45 11.70
CA ALA A 164 8.69 -6.16 10.40
C ALA A 164 9.72 -7.21 10.04
N MET A 165 9.72 -7.66 8.78
CA MET A 165 10.69 -8.63 8.28
C MET A 165 11.00 -8.39 6.79
N ASN A 166 12.20 -8.77 6.38
CA ASN A 166 12.54 -8.96 4.98
C ASN A 166 11.98 -10.33 4.53
N ALA A 167 11.14 -10.35 3.52
CA ALA A 167 10.51 -11.55 2.98
C ALA A 167 11.27 -12.10 1.74
N GLY A 168 12.42 -11.52 1.40
CA GLY A 168 13.24 -11.92 0.26
C GLY A 168 13.20 -10.92 -0.88
N GLN A 169 13.38 -11.39 -2.09
CA GLN A 169 13.39 -10.56 -3.30
C GLN A 169 12.40 -11.08 -4.33
N ASP A 170 11.78 -10.14 -5.07
CA ASP A 170 10.88 -10.42 -6.18
C ASP A 170 11.12 -9.46 -7.33
N PHE A 171 10.71 -9.85 -8.52
CA PHE A 171 10.58 -8.92 -9.63
C PHE A 171 9.20 -8.26 -9.65
N VAL A 172 9.17 -6.92 -9.74
CA VAL A 172 7.96 -6.14 -10.02
C VAL A 172 8.12 -5.50 -11.40
N GLY A 173 7.51 -6.09 -12.40
CA GLY A 173 7.83 -5.80 -13.80
C GLY A 173 9.27 -6.20 -14.11
N ALA A 174 10.09 -5.24 -14.56
CA ALA A 174 11.52 -5.46 -14.85
C ALA A 174 12.44 -5.13 -13.67
N ASP A 175 11.90 -4.58 -12.57
CA ASP A 175 12.72 -4.14 -11.44
C ASP A 175 12.86 -5.22 -10.38
N LEU A 176 14.12 -5.55 -10.01
CA LEU A 176 14.40 -6.36 -8.83
C LEU A 176 14.14 -5.52 -7.58
N CYS A 177 13.33 -6.04 -6.67
CA CYS A 177 12.92 -5.37 -5.46
C CYS A 177 13.17 -6.25 -4.24
N ASP A 178 13.57 -5.64 -3.14
CA ASP A 178 13.47 -6.25 -1.82
C ASP A 178 12.00 -6.19 -1.37
N HIS A 179 11.50 -7.31 -0.85
CA HIS A 179 10.14 -7.46 -0.37
C HIS A 179 10.12 -7.42 1.16
N TYR A 180 9.37 -6.50 1.72
CA TYR A 180 9.21 -6.35 3.16
C TYR A 180 7.76 -6.57 3.57
N ALA A 181 7.55 -7.27 4.70
CA ALA A 181 6.25 -7.50 5.30
C ALA A 181 6.21 -6.86 6.69
N ILE A 182 5.19 -6.04 6.94
CA ILE A 182 5.07 -5.22 8.12
C ILE A 182 3.66 -5.37 8.72
N ARG A 183 3.58 -5.39 10.04
CA ARG A 183 2.35 -5.29 10.81
C ARG A 183 2.35 -4.02 11.62
N GLN A 184 1.24 -3.27 11.56
CA GLN A 184 1.10 -2.02 12.30
C GLN A 184 -0.37 -1.80 12.65
N GLY A 185 -0.72 -1.88 13.92
CA GLY A 185 -2.09 -1.77 14.39
C GLY A 185 -3.04 -2.74 13.67
N ASN A 186 -4.08 -2.23 13.06
CA ASN A 186 -5.09 -3.03 12.35
C ASN A 186 -4.70 -3.36 10.90
N PHE A 187 -3.48 -3.09 10.48
CA PHE A 187 -3.05 -3.33 9.10
C PHE A 187 -1.85 -4.26 9.05
N ASP A 188 -1.90 -5.21 8.11
CA ASP A 188 -0.73 -5.86 7.55
C ASP A 188 -0.45 -5.18 6.21
N TRP A 189 0.80 -4.77 5.98
CA TRP A 189 1.18 -4.21 4.70
C TRP A 189 2.51 -4.79 4.21
N GLN A 190 2.64 -4.88 2.91
CA GLN A 190 3.81 -5.38 2.24
C GLN A 190 4.27 -4.35 1.21
N ILE A 191 5.56 -4.16 1.10
CA ILE A 191 6.13 -3.20 0.17
C ILE A 191 7.31 -3.80 -0.57
N TRP A 192 7.37 -3.56 -1.87
CA TRP A 192 8.47 -3.93 -2.74
C TRP A 192 9.24 -2.68 -3.11
N ILE A 193 10.50 -2.64 -2.74
CA ILE A 193 11.39 -1.47 -2.88
C ILE A 193 12.53 -1.85 -3.83
N THR A 194 12.78 -1.04 -4.86
CA THR A 194 13.89 -1.30 -5.80
C THR A 194 15.23 -1.41 -5.07
N VAL A 195 16.02 -2.41 -5.46
CA VAL A 195 17.39 -2.59 -4.97
C VAL A 195 18.28 -1.46 -5.48
N GLY A 196 19.20 -0.96 -4.63
CA GLY A 196 20.21 0.04 -4.99
C GLY A 196 20.13 1.34 -4.21
N ASP A 197 20.92 2.33 -4.62
CA ASP A 197 21.14 3.58 -3.87
C ASP A 197 19.96 4.58 -3.93
N LYS A 198 19.02 4.36 -4.83
CA LYS A 198 17.84 5.21 -5.04
C LYS A 198 16.56 4.39 -4.90
N PRO A 199 16.28 3.89 -3.69
CA PRO A 199 15.18 2.96 -3.45
C PRO A 199 13.81 3.63 -3.68
N LEU A 200 12.99 3.02 -4.54
CA LEU A 200 11.64 3.47 -4.86
C LEU A 200 10.64 2.35 -4.62
N PRO A 201 9.47 2.61 -4.02
CA PRO A 201 8.42 1.60 -3.90
C PRO A 201 7.81 1.32 -5.27
N ARG A 202 7.67 0.03 -5.61
CA ARG A 202 7.10 -0.44 -6.88
C ARG A 202 5.74 -1.11 -6.71
N LYS A 203 5.51 -1.68 -5.53
CA LYS A 203 4.26 -2.33 -5.18
C LYS A 203 3.98 -2.15 -3.70
N LEU A 204 2.73 -1.93 -3.36
CA LEU A 204 2.23 -1.88 -2.00
C LEU A 204 0.98 -2.75 -1.91
N VAL A 205 0.91 -3.59 -0.89
CA VAL A 205 -0.27 -4.38 -0.54
C VAL A 205 -0.67 -4.03 0.88
N ILE A 206 -1.94 -3.70 1.09
CA ILE A 206 -2.48 -3.38 2.42
C ILE A 206 -3.65 -4.31 2.69
N THR A 207 -3.63 -4.99 3.84
CA THR A 207 -4.71 -5.85 4.34
C THR A 207 -5.28 -5.25 5.60
N ASN A 208 -6.58 -4.95 5.62
CA ASN A 208 -7.27 -4.49 6.82
C ASN A 208 -7.60 -5.68 7.72
N ARG A 209 -6.92 -5.78 8.86
CA ARG A 209 -7.13 -6.84 9.88
C ARG A 209 -8.27 -6.52 10.83
N GLY A 210 -8.69 -5.25 10.89
CA GLY A 210 -9.83 -4.81 11.70
C GLY A 210 -11.18 -5.26 11.13
N ASP A 211 -11.21 -5.70 9.87
CA ASP A 211 -12.35 -6.30 9.21
C ASP A 211 -12.19 -7.82 9.19
N GLU A 212 -13.22 -8.57 9.59
CA GLU A 212 -13.19 -10.04 9.64
C GLU A 212 -12.89 -10.67 8.27
N ALA A 213 -13.40 -10.08 7.20
CA ALA A 213 -13.16 -10.52 5.84
C ALA A 213 -11.75 -10.15 5.33
N ARG A 214 -11.00 -9.31 6.07
CA ARG A 214 -9.63 -8.89 5.74
C ARG A 214 -9.49 -8.42 4.29
N PRO A 215 -10.25 -7.39 3.87
CA PRO A 215 -10.13 -6.87 2.51
C PRO A 215 -8.74 -6.35 2.23
N GLN A 216 -8.32 -6.53 0.98
CA GLN A 216 -6.99 -6.19 0.53
C GLN A 216 -7.02 -5.16 -0.58
N SER A 217 -6.05 -4.27 -0.58
CA SER A 217 -5.75 -3.38 -1.71
C SER A 217 -4.31 -3.60 -2.19
N VAL A 218 -4.13 -3.51 -3.50
CA VAL A 218 -2.84 -3.66 -4.18
C VAL A 218 -2.62 -2.45 -5.06
N SER A 219 -1.49 -1.77 -4.88
CA SER A 219 -1.02 -0.68 -5.73
C SER A 219 0.23 -1.11 -6.49
N LEU A 220 0.21 -0.97 -7.82
CA LEU A 220 1.40 -1.01 -8.67
C LEU A 220 1.82 0.42 -8.97
N ILE A 221 3.08 0.74 -8.73
CA ILE A 221 3.60 2.10 -8.69
C ILE A 221 4.67 2.28 -9.76
N TYR A 222 4.44 3.23 -10.67
CA TYR A 222 5.35 3.56 -11.76
C TYR A 222 5.85 4.98 -11.61
N TRP A 223 7.17 5.17 -11.75
CA TRP A 223 7.84 6.44 -11.49
C TRP A 223 8.34 7.09 -12.77
N ASP A 224 8.04 8.36 -12.95
CA ASP A 224 8.72 9.27 -13.87
C ASP A 224 9.41 10.37 -13.04
N LEU A 225 10.74 10.31 -13.01
CA LEU A 225 11.56 11.26 -12.24
C LEU A 225 11.95 12.52 -13.03
N LYS A 226 11.54 12.61 -14.30
CA LYS A 226 11.79 13.77 -15.17
C LYS A 226 10.52 14.20 -15.92
N PRO A 227 9.38 14.34 -15.23
CA PRO A 227 8.14 14.67 -15.90
C PRO A 227 8.22 16.07 -16.53
N VAL A 228 7.72 16.17 -17.75
CA VAL A 228 7.48 17.45 -18.39
C VAL A 228 6.13 17.97 -17.90
N SER A 229 6.15 18.85 -16.90
CA SER A 229 4.94 19.50 -16.38
C SER A 229 5.10 21.01 -16.37
N ALA A 230 4.13 21.72 -16.92
CA ALA A 230 4.06 23.16 -16.82
C ALA A 230 3.68 23.56 -15.36
N SER A 231 4.19 24.68 -14.86
CA SER A 231 3.82 25.19 -13.53
C SER A 231 2.32 25.49 -13.40
N SER A 232 1.63 25.78 -14.51
CA SER A 232 0.18 25.98 -14.59
C SER A 232 -0.64 24.70 -14.30
N SER A 233 -0.03 23.52 -14.40
CA SER A 233 -0.74 22.26 -14.15
C SER A 233 -1.14 22.01 -12.69
N PHE A 234 -0.64 22.84 -11.75
CA PHE A 234 -0.99 22.76 -10.31
C PHE A 234 -2.10 23.73 -9.90
N THR A 235 -2.55 24.58 -10.81
CA THR A 235 -3.60 25.58 -10.55
C THR A 235 -4.85 25.21 -11.32
N PHE A 236 -5.97 25.10 -10.63
CA PHE A 236 -7.25 24.81 -11.24
C PHE A 236 -7.79 26.04 -11.99
N THR A 237 -8.25 25.83 -13.20
CA THR A 237 -9.03 26.79 -13.97
C THR A 237 -10.38 26.16 -14.28
N PRO A 238 -11.50 26.72 -13.78
CA PRO A 238 -12.81 26.12 -13.99
C PRO A 238 -13.13 26.00 -15.49
N PRO A 239 -13.44 24.82 -16.02
CA PRO A 239 -13.88 24.67 -17.40
C PRO A 239 -15.28 25.28 -17.59
N LYS A 240 -15.65 25.55 -18.84
CA LYS A 240 -16.96 26.12 -19.17
C LYS A 240 -18.09 25.28 -18.57
N GLY A 241 -18.97 25.94 -17.80
CA GLY A 241 -20.11 25.30 -17.16
C GLY A 241 -19.81 24.57 -15.84
N ALA A 242 -18.58 24.66 -15.34
CA ALA A 242 -18.28 24.16 -13.99
C ALA A 242 -18.92 25.06 -12.93
N LYS A 243 -19.39 24.44 -11.85
CA LYS A 243 -20.09 25.12 -10.74
C LYS A 243 -19.31 24.91 -9.45
N ALA A 244 -19.07 25.99 -8.73
CA ALA A 244 -18.53 25.92 -7.38
C ALA A 244 -19.57 25.37 -6.41
N ILE A 245 -19.11 24.49 -5.51
CA ILE A 245 -19.85 23.97 -4.37
C ILE A 245 -19.02 24.12 -3.11
N GLU A 246 -19.65 24.07 -1.96
CA GLU A 246 -18.97 24.09 -0.67
C GLU A 246 -18.35 22.72 -0.37
N MET A 247 -17.10 22.71 0.15
CA MET A 247 -16.49 21.53 0.74
C MET A 247 -16.85 21.47 2.23
N VAL A 248 -17.79 20.62 2.57
CA VAL A 248 -18.29 20.49 3.95
C VAL A 248 -17.38 19.58 4.76
N PRO A 249 -16.87 20.03 5.91
CA PRO A 249 -16.12 19.18 6.81
C PRO A 249 -16.94 17.97 7.29
N ARG A 250 -16.26 16.84 7.49
CA ARG A 250 -16.85 15.65 8.07
C ARG A 250 -17.34 15.96 9.49
N LYS A 251 -18.59 15.62 9.82
CA LYS A 251 -19.06 15.72 11.20
C LYS A 251 -18.26 14.73 12.04
N THR A 252 -17.56 15.23 13.06
CA THR A 252 -16.94 14.40 14.09
C THR A 252 -18.06 13.69 14.84
N GLN A 253 -18.08 12.37 14.78
CA GLN A 253 -18.96 11.56 15.65
C GLN A 253 -18.32 11.40 17.01
#